data_707b9adbe8cfa7339eb88b5936437623
#
_entry.id   707b9adbe8cfa7339eb88b5936437623
#
_cell.length_a   1.000
_cell.length_b   1.000
_cell.length_c   1.000
_cell.angle_alpha   90.00
_cell.angle_beta   90.00
_cell.angle_gamma   90.00
#
_symmetry.space_group_name_H-M   'P 1'
#
loop_
_entity.id
_entity.type
_entity.pdbx_description
1 polymer ?
#
loop_
_entity_poly.entity_id
_entity_poly.type
_entity_poly.pdbx_seq_one_letter_code
_entity_poly.pdbx_strand_id
1 'polypeptide(L)'
;MTLTFIDIDGLRETLYTLRQNKLRSVLTAFGVCWGVFMIIVLVGVGNGLQRGAFESFGSLATNSVFVWTRTTTKPYQGFARGRRFYFRNSDIKALRKAIPEIEHLAPRGSIRGGEGGSNNVVYEDRKATVTIYGDYPAIAQIRLMRIEKGRFLNDRDILNKRKVAVIGYRAEDLLFKDGEDPMGKYITVKGVSVQVVGVFRFTHPNEQDEKEDAQAIFLPLTTFQQIFNRGDVVGYFSLTARPGTSATAVKDKLVAMMARRHRVAPDDHRAFGNWNMEEAFQKIQNLFVGIRGLNWFVGLFTLVAGVIGVSNIMLITVKERFAEIGIKRAVGATPAAIIRQVMVETVLLTAFSGYLGLVAGVFTLELINQAMVVMGIHAEMFKNPGVDLPVAAMTVGALIVSGALAGLLPAYRAVRIRPVEALRYEG
;
A
#
# COMPACT_ATOMS: atom_id res chain seq x y z
N MET A 1 52.39 8.94 -11.76
CA MET A 1 51.36 8.42 -12.69
C MET A 1 49.99 8.79 -12.11
N THR A 2 49.58 10.04 -12.35
CA THR A 2 48.39 10.65 -11.79
C THR A 2 47.17 10.18 -12.59
N LEU A 3 46.28 9.47 -11.95
CA LEU A 3 44.99 9.05 -12.46
C LEU A 3 44.01 10.25 -12.56
N THR A 4 44.20 11.08 -13.61
CA THR A 4 43.18 12.03 -14.03
C THR A 4 42.12 11.28 -14.84
N PHE A 5 41.11 10.76 -14.18
CA PHE A 5 40.00 9.99 -14.78
C PHE A 5 39.07 10.84 -15.68
N ILE A 6 39.20 12.16 -15.63
CA ILE A 6 38.37 13.09 -16.42
C ILE A 6 39.31 13.98 -17.23
N ASP A 7 39.41 13.70 -18.51
CA ASP A 7 40.09 14.56 -19.49
C ASP A 7 39.15 15.75 -19.80
N ILE A 8 39.45 16.92 -19.19
CA ILE A 8 38.64 18.16 -19.33
C ILE A 8 38.61 18.63 -20.78
N ASP A 9 39.70 18.41 -21.54
CA ASP A 9 39.77 18.77 -22.95
C ASP A 9 38.89 17.84 -23.80
N GLY A 10 38.84 16.55 -23.49
CA GLY A 10 37.90 15.60 -24.08
C GLY A 10 36.42 15.93 -23.80
N LEU A 11 36.11 16.45 -22.60
CA LEU A 11 34.77 16.93 -22.25
C LEU A 11 34.36 18.17 -23.06
N ARG A 12 35.27 19.14 -23.24
CA ARG A 12 35.01 20.33 -24.07
C ARG A 12 34.80 19.96 -25.53
N GLU A 13 35.59 19.03 -26.05
CA GLU A 13 35.47 18.50 -27.42
C GLU A 13 34.11 17.80 -27.62
N THR A 14 33.69 17.02 -26.67
CA THR A 14 32.38 16.35 -26.65
C THR A 14 31.23 17.37 -26.66
N LEU A 15 31.27 18.38 -25.81
CA LEU A 15 30.26 19.45 -25.76
C LEU A 15 30.21 20.26 -27.07
N TYR A 16 31.36 20.51 -27.70
CA TYR A 16 31.45 21.22 -28.98
C TYR A 16 30.76 20.42 -30.10
N THR A 17 31.01 19.11 -30.17
CA THR A 17 30.45 18.21 -31.18
C THR A 17 28.90 18.06 -31.01
N LEU A 18 28.43 17.93 -29.77
CA LEU A 18 27.00 17.91 -29.47
C LEU A 18 26.30 19.21 -29.89
N ARG A 19 27.02 20.33 -29.88
CA ARG A 19 26.50 21.64 -30.26
C ARG A 19 26.45 21.86 -31.79
N GLN A 20 27.25 21.15 -32.58
CA GLN A 20 27.22 21.20 -34.04
C GLN A 20 25.96 20.54 -34.63
N ASN A 21 25.48 19.42 -34.05
CA ASN A 21 24.31 18.68 -34.53
C ASN A 21 23.15 18.70 -33.50
N LYS A 22 22.67 19.90 -33.15
CA LYS A 22 21.71 20.16 -32.08
C LYS A 22 20.46 19.29 -32.16
N LEU A 23 19.81 19.21 -33.34
CA LEU A 23 18.54 18.48 -33.47
C LEU A 23 18.72 16.99 -33.20
N ARG A 24 19.83 16.40 -33.67
CA ARG A 24 20.13 14.97 -33.48
C ARG A 24 20.43 14.65 -32.00
N SER A 25 21.30 15.47 -31.38
CA SER A 25 21.67 15.33 -29.98
C SER A 25 20.47 15.49 -29.06
N VAL A 26 19.57 16.44 -29.35
CA VAL A 26 18.31 16.64 -28.60
C VAL A 26 17.37 15.45 -28.77
N LEU A 27 17.18 14.93 -29.99
CA LEU A 27 16.30 13.77 -30.22
C LEU A 27 16.81 12.51 -29.50
N THR A 28 18.13 12.32 -29.44
CA THR A 28 18.75 11.20 -28.71
C THR A 28 18.57 11.36 -27.21
N ALA A 29 18.92 12.53 -26.69
CA ALA A 29 18.79 12.89 -25.30
C ALA A 29 17.32 12.76 -24.87
N PHE A 30 16.38 13.18 -25.72
CA PHE A 30 14.94 13.08 -25.47
C PHE A 30 14.48 11.63 -25.34
N GLY A 31 14.94 10.71 -26.20
CA GLY A 31 14.54 9.29 -26.12
C GLY A 31 14.92 8.64 -24.77
N VAL A 32 16.15 8.88 -24.30
CA VAL A 32 16.60 8.38 -22.99
C VAL A 32 15.91 9.11 -21.85
N CYS A 33 15.81 10.43 -21.93
CA CYS A 33 15.11 11.27 -20.96
C CYS A 33 13.65 10.82 -20.78
N TRP A 34 12.93 10.64 -21.88
CA TRP A 34 11.56 10.17 -21.90
C TRP A 34 11.39 8.78 -21.30
N GLY A 35 12.30 7.84 -21.63
CA GLY A 35 12.29 6.49 -21.08
C GLY A 35 12.42 6.50 -19.54
N VAL A 36 13.38 7.26 -19.03
CA VAL A 36 13.58 7.40 -17.57
C VAL A 36 12.41 8.13 -16.92
N PHE A 37 11.94 9.21 -17.51
CA PHE A 37 10.76 9.94 -17.07
C PHE A 37 9.56 9.00 -16.89
N MET A 38 9.27 8.18 -17.91
CA MET A 38 8.14 7.23 -17.85
C MET A 38 8.31 6.18 -16.75
N ILE A 39 9.53 5.65 -16.56
CA ILE A 39 9.79 4.68 -15.47
C ILE A 39 9.51 5.33 -14.11
N ILE A 40 10.03 6.53 -13.88
CA ILE A 40 9.87 7.25 -12.61
C ILE A 40 8.39 7.57 -12.35
N VAL A 41 7.66 8.05 -13.35
CA VAL A 41 6.23 8.35 -13.21
C VAL A 41 5.41 7.08 -12.95
N LEU A 42 5.64 6.01 -13.74
CA LEU A 42 4.91 4.75 -13.57
C LEU A 42 5.15 4.12 -12.20
N VAL A 43 6.40 4.11 -11.72
CA VAL A 43 6.73 3.58 -10.39
C VAL A 43 6.14 4.47 -9.30
N GLY A 44 6.26 5.79 -9.43
CA GLY A 44 5.73 6.75 -8.45
C GLY A 44 4.20 6.71 -8.32
N VAL A 45 3.50 6.64 -9.46
CA VAL A 45 2.03 6.45 -9.50
C VAL A 45 1.65 5.09 -8.91
N GLY A 46 2.37 4.02 -9.26
CA GLY A 46 2.15 2.69 -8.71
C GLY A 46 2.31 2.66 -7.18
N ASN A 47 3.33 3.32 -6.64
CA ASN A 47 3.53 3.46 -5.20
C ASN A 47 2.40 4.27 -4.53
N GLY A 48 1.94 5.35 -5.16
CA GLY A 48 0.81 6.15 -4.68
C GLY A 48 -0.48 5.37 -4.59
N LEU A 49 -0.79 4.56 -5.62
CA LEU A 49 -1.93 3.65 -5.63
C LEU A 49 -1.79 2.56 -4.57
N GLN A 50 -0.60 1.99 -4.42
CA GLN A 50 -0.36 0.96 -3.42
C GLN A 50 -0.55 1.49 -1.99
N ARG A 51 -0.01 2.67 -1.67
CA ARG A 51 -0.18 3.33 -0.36
C ARG A 51 -1.66 3.61 -0.09
N GLY A 52 -2.37 4.21 -1.04
CA GLY A 52 -3.80 4.48 -0.91
C GLY A 52 -4.62 3.21 -0.71
N ALA A 53 -4.36 2.16 -1.49
CA ALA A 53 -5.04 0.87 -1.34
C ALA A 53 -4.79 0.22 0.02
N PHE A 54 -3.57 0.30 0.57
CA PHE A 54 -3.28 -0.27 1.90
C PHE A 54 -3.88 0.57 3.03
N GLU A 55 -3.88 1.89 2.91
CA GLU A 55 -4.53 2.76 3.88
C GLU A 55 -6.06 2.61 3.87
N SER A 56 -6.68 2.22 2.75
CA SER A 56 -8.12 1.97 2.68
C SER A 56 -8.59 0.80 3.56
N PHE A 57 -7.69 -0.12 3.94
CA PHE A 57 -7.99 -1.15 4.94
C PHE A 57 -8.19 -0.59 6.35
N GLY A 58 -7.79 0.64 6.60
CA GLY A 58 -7.97 1.32 7.88
C GLY A 58 -7.24 0.63 9.02
N SER A 59 -7.86 0.69 10.19
CA SER A 59 -7.28 0.18 11.43
C SER A 59 -7.53 -1.33 11.66
N LEU A 60 -7.73 -2.12 10.60
CA LEU A 60 -7.92 -3.57 10.74
C LEU A 60 -6.60 -4.32 10.64
N ALA A 61 -6.40 -5.29 11.54
CA ALA A 61 -5.27 -6.21 11.45
C ALA A 61 -5.36 -7.03 10.15
N THR A 62 -4.27 -7.08 9.38
CA THR A 62 -4.25 -7.72 8.05
C THR A 62 -4.47 -9.25 8.08
N ASN A 63 -4.28 -9.88 9.25
CA ASN A 63 -4.55 -11.28 9.52
C ASN A 63 -5.90 -11.49 10.22
N SER A 64 -6.83 -10.53 10.11
CA SER A 64 -8.15 -10.62 10.77
C SER A 64 -9.21 -11.24 9.87
N VAL A 65 -10.15 -11.92 10.50
CA VAL A 65 -11.32 -12.49 9.86
C VAL A 65 -12.57 -12.19 10.70
N PHE A 66 -13.65 -11.88 10.01
CA PHE A 66 -14.98 -11.66 10.59
C PHE A 66 -15.93 -12.73 10.05
N VAL A 67 -16.66 -13.42 10.93
CA VAL A 67 -17.57 -14.51 10.54
C VAL A 67 -18.92 -14.30 11.22
N TRP A 68 -19.99 -14.31 10.45
CA TRP A 68 -21.37 -14.19 10.94
C TRP A 68 -22.27 -15.28 10.37
N THR A 69 -23.40 -15.49 11.01
CA THR A 69 -24.42 -16.44 10.57
C THR A 69 -25.34 -15.81 9.54
N ARG A 70 -25.78 -16.62 8.58
CA ARG A 70 -26.82 -16.31 7.60
C ARG A 70 -27.92 -17.36 7.64
N THR A 71 -28.93 -17.22 6.81
CA THR A 71 -30.00 -18.21 6.63
C THR A 71 -29.44 -19.44 5.89
N THR A 72 -29.76 -20.65 6.39
CA THR A 72 -29.35 -21.91 5.74
C THR A 72 -30.00 -22.08 4.38
N THR A 73 -29.25 -22.58 3.40
CA THR A 73 -29.76 -22.82 2.06
C THR A 73 -30.04 -24.29 1.77
N LYS A 74 -29.55 -25.18 2.62
CA LYS A 74 -29.72 -26.65 2.50
C LYS A 74 -30.40 -27.23 3.72
N PRO A 75 -31.30 -28.25 3.56
CA PRO A 75 -31.82 -29.01 4.67
C PRO A 75 -30.75 -29.92 5.27
N TYR A 76 -30.73 -30.07 6.59
CA TYR A 76 -29.74 -30.93 7.25
C TYR A 76 -30.22 -31.42 8.62
N GLN A 77 -30.02 -32.71 8.92
CA GLN A 77 -30.37 -33.35 10.21
C GLN A 77 -31.77 -33.01 10.72
N GLY A 78 -32.78 -33.10 9.85
CA GLY A 78 -34.18 -32.84 10.21
C GLY A 78 -34.59 -31.36 10.18
N PHE A 79 -33.67 -30.43 9.93
CA PHE A 79 -33.99 -29.01 9.77
C PHE A 79 -34.22 -28.64 8.31
N ALA A 80 -35.28 -27.87 8.04
CA ALA A 80 -35.55 -27.34 6.70
C ALA A 80 -34.55 -26.27 6.29
N ARG A 81 -34.42 -26.03 4.96
CA ARG A 81 -33.78 -24.86 4.42
C ARG A 81 -34.48 -23.58 4.88
N GLY A 82 -33.75 -22.47 4.95
CA GLY A 82 -34.33 -21.17 5.36
C GLY A 82 -34.28 -20.93 6.86
N ARG A 83 -33.68 -21.83 7.64
CA ARG A 83 -33.51 -21.68 9.08
C ARG A 83 -32.53 -20.55 9.39
N ARG A 84 -32.92 -19.66 10.33
CA ARG A 84 -32.01 -18.70 10.98
C ARG A 84 -31.42 -19.34 12.23
N PHE A 85 -30.10 -19.17 12.40
CA PHE A 85 -29.39 -19.60 13.61
C PHE A 85 -28.44 -18.50 14.03
N TYR A 86 -27.98 -18.54 15.26
CA TYR A 86 -27.11 -17.50 15.82
C TYR A 86 -25.99 -18.15 16.61
N PHE A 87 -24.82 -17.53 16.57
CA PHE A 87 -23.76 -17.88 17.51
C PHE A 87 -24.17 -17.56 18.94
N ARG A 88 -23.59 -18.32 19.89
CA ARG A 88 -23.92 -18.24 21.30
C ARG A 88 -22.65 -18.07 22.14
N ASN A 89 -22.84 -17.60 23.41
CA ASN A 89 -21.73 -17.48 24.35
C ASN A 89 -21.00 -18.82 24.61
N SER A 90 -21.72 -19.97 24.51
CA SER A 90 -21.09 -21.28 24.61
C SER A 90 -20.11 -21.61 23.48
N ASP A 91 -20.30 -21.00 22.32
CA ASP A 91 -19.39 -21.20 21.16
C ASP A 91 -18.02 -20.55 21.39
N ILE A 92 -17.96 -19.46 22.16
CA ILE A 92 -16.72 -18.75 22.50
C ILE A 92 -15.74 -19.70 23.20
N LYS A 93 -16.23 -20.40 24.24
CA LYS A 93 -15.42 -21.36 24.99
C LYS A 93 -14.99 -22.56 24.14
N ALA A 94 -15.91 -23.02 23.28
CA ALA A 94 -15.63 -24.12 22.37
C ALA A 94 -14.55 -23.76 21.32
N LEU A 95 -14.64 -22.57 20.73
CA LEU A 95 -13.65 -22.08 19.76
C LEU A 95 -12.26 -21.94 20.38
N ARG A 96 -12.15 -21.29 21.55
CA ARG A 96 -10.85 -21.14 22.24
C ARG A 96 -10.17 -22.47 22.57
N LYS A 97 -10.98 -23.52 22.88
CA LYS A 97 -10.46 -24.84 23.19
C LYS A 97 -10.06 -25.62 21.93
N ALA A 98 -10.82 -25.50 20.84
CA ALA A 98 -10.68 -26.35 19.66
C ALA A 98 -9.70 -25.78 18.62
N ILE A 99 -9.46 -24.47 18.62
CA ILE A 99 -8.63 -23.80 17.60
C ILE A 99 -7.57 -22.94 18.31
N PRO A 100 -6.48 -23.56 18.78
CA PRO A 100 -5.40 -22.82 19.49
C PRO A 100 -4.63 -21.86 18.59
N GLU A 101 -4.79 -21.95 17.27
CA GLU A 101 -4.19 -21.04 16.29
C GLU A 101 -4.84 -19.65 16.27
N ILE A 102 -5.98 -19.48 16.94
CA ILE A 102 -6.58 -18.15 17.17
C ILE A 102 -5.70 -17.42 18.17
N GLU A 103 -5.22 -16.23 17.80
CA GLU A 103 -4.48 -15.34 18.69
C GLU A 103 -5.43 -14.47 19.50
N HIS A 104 -6.29 -13.72 18.80
CA HIS A 104 -7.30 -12.88 19.41
C HIS A 104 -8.70 -13.31 18.95
N LEU A 105 -9.63 -13.44 19.86
CA LEU A 105 -11.03 -13.76 19.58
C LEU A 105 -11.92 -12.74 20.27
N ALA A 106 -12.64 -11.95 19.49
CA ALA A 106 -13.62 -10.97 19.94
C ALA A 106 -15.02 -11.33 19.38
N PRO A 107 -15.85 -11.98 20.19
CA PRO A 107 -17.28 -12.13 19.89
C PRO A 107 -17.95 -10.77 20.02
N ARG A 108 -18.75 -10.39 19.02
CA ARG A 108 -19.37 -9.07 18.95
C ARG A 108 -20.87 -9.12 18.80
N GLY A 109 -21.56 -8.24 19.52
CA GLY A 109 -22.92 -7.80 19.23
C GLY A 109 -22.89 -6.35 18.73
N SER A 110 -23.81 -5.97 17.86
CA SER A 110 -23.90 -4.60 17.39
C SER A 110 -25.33 -4.13 17.22
N ILE A 111 -25.56 -2.85 17.46
CA ILE A 111 -26.75 -2.11 17.07
C ILE A 111 -26.28 -0.85 16.36
N ARG A 112 -26.59 -0.75 15.05
CA ARG A 112 -26.22 0.39 14.24
C ARG A 112 -27.20 1.55 14.37
N GLY A 113 -26.72 2.78 14.21
CA GLY A 113 -27.53 3.97 14.16
C GLY A 113 -28.63 3.87 13.10
N GLY A 114 -29.88 4.18 13.49
CA GLY A 114 -31.03 4.10 12.59
C GLY A 114 -31.88 2.81 12.66
N GLU A 115 -31.36 1.70 13.18
CA GLU A 115 -32.15 0.49 13.36
C GLU A 115 -32.98 0.56 14.66
N GLY A 116 -34.27 0.91 14.55
CA GLY A 116 -35.24 0.75 15.63
C GLY A 116 -35.21 1.80 16.75
N GLY A 117 -34.65 2.99 16.55
CA GLY A 117 -34.71 4.13 17.50
C GLY A 117 -33.98 3.89 18.85
N SER A 118 -33.22 2.80 18.99
CA SER A 118 -32.64 2.34 20.26
C SER A 118 -31.22 2.79 20.54
N ASN A 119 -30.64 3.63 19.69
CA ASN A 119 -29.20 3.95 19.69
C ASN A 119 -28.89 5.32 20.27
N ASN A 120 -29.89 6.01 20.79
CA ASN A 120 -29.68 7.28 21.42
C ASN A 120 -28.97 7.08 22.75
N VAL A 121 -27.80 7.67 22.84
CA VAL A 121 -27.04 7.81 24.07
C VAL A 121 -27.23 9.20 24.57
N VAL A 122 -27.47 9.35 25.85
CA VAL A 122 -27.81 10.64 26.49
C VAL A 122 -26.79 10.92 27.60
N TYR A 123 -26.29 12.13 27.59
CA TYR A 123 -25.52 12.70 28.70
C TYR A 123 -26.08 14.09 29.03
N GLU A 124 -26.60 14.27 30.24
CA GLU A 124 -27.30 15.50 30.64
C GLU A 124 -28.40 15.90 29.62
N ASP A 125 -28.22 17.05 28.96
CA ASP A 125 -29.13 17.62 27.96
C ASP A 125 -28.75 17.22 26.50
N ARG A 126 -27.58 16.56 26.32
CA ARG A 126 -27.07 16.16 24.99
C ARG A 126 -27.49 14.75 24.63
N LYS A 127 -27.83 14.55 23.35
CA LYS A 127 -28.19 13.26 22.77
C LYS A 127 -27.38 13.00 21.50
N ALA A 128 -26.82 11.82 21.38
CA ALA A 128 -26.14 11.39 20.17
C ALA A 128 -26.65 10.03 19.70
N THR A 129 -26.87 9.88 18.40
CA THR A 129 -27.19 8.59 17.77
C THR A 129 -25.90 7.96 17.32
N VAL A 130 -25.48 6.92 18.01
CA VAL A 130 -24.16 6.28 17.80
C VAL A 130 -24.30 4.79 17.60
N THR A 131 -23.29 4.16 16.99
CA THR A 131 -23.21 2.70 16.94
C THR A 131 -22.75 2.16 18.28
N ILE A 132 -23.49 1.18 18.81
CA ILE A 132 -23.18 0.55 20.09
C ILE A 132 -22.73 -0.88 19.84
N TYR A 133 -21.52 -1.18 20.27
CA TYR A 133 -20.93 -2.50 20.20
C TYR A 133 -20.88 -3.15 21.59
N GLY A 134 -21.25 -4.43 21.64
CA GLY A 134 -20.93 -5.29 22.75
C GLY A 134 -19.72 -6.15 22.38
N ASP A 135 -18.61 -6.03 23.07
CA ASP A 135 -17.37 -6.63 22.65
C ASP A 135 -16.57 -7.27 23.79
N TYR A 136 -15.52 -7.99 23.40
CA TYR A 136 -14.46 -8.49 24.26
C TYR A 136 -13.21 -7.60 24.16
N PRO A 137 -12.32 -7.61 25.18
CA PRO A 137 -11.11 -6.79 25.21
C PRO A 137 -10.21 -6.97 23.97
N ALA A 138 -10.18 -8.19 23.41
CA ALA A 138 -9.36 -8.54 22.25
C ALA A 138 -9.67 -7.72 20.99
N ILE A 139 -10.82 -7.05 20.92
CA ILE A 139 -11.16 -6.23 19.74
C ILE A 139 -10.20 -5.05 19.55
N ALA A 140 -9.60 -4.54 20.62
CA ALA A 140 -8.67 -3.43 20.55
C ALA A 140 -7.41 -3.80 19.72
N GLN A 141 -6.97 -5.06 19.78
CA GLN A 141 -5.85 -5.57 18.99
C GLN A 141 -6.28 -5.88 17.55
N ILE A 142 -7.50 -6.36 17.34
CA ILE A 142 -8.03 -6.67 15.99
C ILE A 142 -8.30 -5.37 15.21
N ARG A 143 -8.77 -4.32 15.89
CA ARG A 143 -9.10 -3.01 15.32
C ARG A 143 -8.00 -1.96 15.53
N LEU A 144 -6.83 -2.34 15.99
CA LEU A 144 -5.65 -1.47 16.22
C LEU A 144 -6.04 -0.14 16.90
N MET A 145 -6.74 -0.24 18.02
CA MET A 145 -7.20 0.93 18.78
C MET A 145 -6.13 1.39 19.76
N ARG A 146 -5.94 2.70 19.85
CA ARG A 146 -5.16 3.36 20.88
C ARG A 146 -6.08 4.01 21.90
N ILE A 147 -5.79 3.83 23.19
CA ILE A 147 -6.52 4.49 24.28
C ILE A 147 -5.87 5.85 24.55
N GLU A 148 -6.66 6.91 24.44
CA GLU A 148 -6.21 8.29 24.72
C GLU A 148 -6.40 8.66 26.17
N LYS A 149 -7.54 8.27 26.76
CA LYS A 149 -7.86 8.53 28.17
C LYS A 149 -8.36 7.25 28.83
N GLY A 150 -7.99 7.03 30.07
CA GLY A 150 -8.47 5.90 30.86
C GLY A 150 -7.97 4.54 30.40
N ARG A 151 -8.87 3.56 30.26
CA ARG A 151 -8.57 2.18 29.89
C ARG A 151 -9.59 1.59 28.92
N PHE A 152 -9.20 0.55 28.21
CA PHE A 152 -10.15 -0.28 27.47
C PHE A 152 -10.90 -1.26 28.37
N LEU A 153 -11.87 -1.98 27.82
CA LEU A 153 -12.56 -3.10 28.48
C LEU A 153 -11.56 -4.16 28.93
N ASN A 154 -11.85 -4.87 30.00
CA ASN A 154 -11.07 -6.01 30.48
C ASN A 154 -11.96 -7.23 30.78
N ASP A 155 -11.34 -8.39 31.02
CA ASP A 155 -12.08 -9.63 31.26
C ASP A 155 -12.95 -9.58 32.52
N ARG A 156 -12.57 -8.78 33.54
CA ARG A 156 -13.40 -8.58 34.74
C ARG A 156 -14.69 -7.83 34.43
N ASP A 157 -14.67 -6.92 33.45
CA ASP A 157 -15.86 -6.20 33.01
C ASP A 157 -16.85 -7.16 32.34
N ILE A 158 -16.35 -8.14 31.55
CA ILE A 158 -17.16 -9.20 30.94
C ILE A 158 -17.74 -10.15 31.98
N LEU A 159 -16.90 -10.66 32.89
CA LEU A 159 -17.29 -11.66 33.90
C LEU A 159 -18.30 -11.10 34.88
N ASN A 160 -18.07 -9.88 35.36
CA ASN A 160 -18.91 -9.22 36.37
C ASN A 160 -20.04 -8.40 35.75
N LYS A 161 -20.22 -8.44 34.43
CA LYS A 161 -21.25 -7.68 33.68
C LYS A 161 -21.28 -6.21 34.09
N ARG A 162 -20.10 -5.59 34.21
CA ARG A 162 -19.94 -4.20 34.66
C ARG A 162 -20.59 -3.24 33.66
N LYS A 163 -21.32 -2.26 34.17
CA LYS A 163 -21.93 -1.20 33.38
C LYS A 163 -20.90 -0.11 33.08
N VAL A 164 -19.93 -0.44 32.23
CA VAL A 164 -18.85 0.45 31.80
C VAL A 164 -18.85 0.60 30.29
N ALA A 165 -18.38 1.74 29.80
CA ALA A 165 -18.28 2.06 28.38
C ALA A 165 -16.92 2.62 28.03
N VAL A 166 -16.42 2.25 26.85
CA VAL A 166 -15.32 2.95 26.18
C VAL A 166 -15.90 3.65 24.97
N ILE A 167 -15.67 4.97 24.87
CA ILE A 167 -16.29 5.81 23.83
C ILE A 167 -15.21 6.22 22.81
N GLY A 168 -15.60 6.38 21.56
CA GLY A 168 -14.75 6.97 20.55
C GLY A 168 -14.61 8.49 20.75
N TYR A 169 -13.50 9.06 20.31
CA TYR A 169 -13.22 10.48 20.49
C TYR A 169 -14.33 11.39 19.90
N ARG A 170 -14.93 11.02 18.77
CA ARG A 170 -16.08 11.76 18.23
C ARG A 170 -17.38 11.61 19.04
N ALA A 171 -17.55 10.48 19.72
CA ALA A 171 -18.66 10.33 20.67
C ALA A 171 -18.44 11.23 21.90
N GLU A 172 -17.18 11.42 22.32
CA GLU A 172 -16.82 12.41 23.34
C GLU A 172 -17.25 13.82 22.91
N ASP A 173 -16.85 14.27 21.71
CA ASP A 173 -17.18 15.60 21.18
C ASP A 173 -18.70 15.85 21.07
N LEU A 174 -19.46 14.79 20.75
CA LEU A 174 -20.93 14.87 20.63
C LEU A 174 -21.65 14.96 21.96
N LEU A 175 -21.16 14.22 22.98
CA LEU A 175 -21.85 14.03 24.26
C LEU A 175 -21.37 15.00 25.34
N PHE A 176 -20.09 15.36 25.36
CA PHE A 176 -19.49 16.18 26.40
C PHE A 176 -19.24 17.61 25.91
N LYS A 177 -19.09 18.55 26.82
CA LYS A 177 -18.75 19.94 26.49
C LYS A 177 -17.25 20.03 26.21
N ASP A 178 -16.85 21.03 25.43
CA ASP A 178 -15.44 21.24 25.12
C ASP A 178 -14.60 21.39 26.39
N GLY A 179 -13.55 20.57 26.50
CA GLY A 179 -12.67 20.54 27.67
C GLY A 179 -13.20 19.76 28.88
N GLU A 180 -14.38 19.19 28.79
CA GLU A 180 -14.95 18.37 29.85
C GLU A 180 -14.36 16.97 29.85
N ASP A 181 -13.81 16.52 30.99
CA ASP A 181 -13.28 15.14 31.09
C ASP A 181 -14.43 14.12 31.23
N PRO A 182 -14.58 13.19 30.30
CA PRO A 182 -15.61 12.15 30.34
C PRO A 182 -15.33 11.04 31.36
N MET A 183 -14.12 10.94 31.91
CA MET A 183 -13.71 9.83 32.76
C MET A 183 -14.55 9.78 34.04
N GLY A 184 -15.07 8.58 34.34
CA GLY A 184 -15.88 8.33 35.54
C GLY A 184 -17.33 8.83 35.47
N LYS A 185 -17.70 9.62 34.43
CA LYS A 185 -19.06 10.12 34.23
C LYS A 185 -19.98 9.05 33.71
N TYR A 186 -21.28 9.26 33.85
CA TYR A 186 -22.31 8.30 33.47
C TYR A 186 -23.11 8.77 32.26
N ILE A 187 -23.11 7.96 31.22
CA ILE A 187 -23.97 8.12 30.03
C ILE A 187 -25.14 7.16 30.11
N THR A 188 -26.28 7.52 29.56
CA THR A 188 -27.47 6.70 29.54
C THR A 188 -27.64 6.00 28.19
N VAL A 189 -27.59 4.69 28.19
CA VAL A 189 -27.76 3.82 27.02
C VAL A 189 -29.08 3.02 27.20
N LYS A 190 -30.08 3.30 26.38
CA LYS A 190 -31.39 2.65 26.47
C LYS A 190 -31.96 2.67 27.89
N GLY A 191 -31.86 3.80 28.59
CA GLY A 191 -32.36 3.94 29.97
C GLY A 191 -31.47 3.32 31.07
N VAL A 192 -30.34 2.73 30.70
CA VAL A 192 -29.37 2.17 31.66
C VAL A 192 -28.16 3.11 31.77
N SER A 193 -27.85 3.48 33.02
CA SER A 193 -26.67 4.30 33.33
C SER A 193 -25.38 3.45 33.23
N VAL A 194 -24.40 3.93 32.44
CA VAL A 194 -23.14 3.24 32.14
C VAL A 194 -21.99 4.23 32.36
N GLN A 195 -20.97 3.82 33.13
CA GLN A 195 -19.83 4.66 33.45
C GLN A 195 -18.80 4.67 32.32
N VAL A 196 -18.34 5.84 31.88
CA VAL A 196 -17.26 5.98 30.93
C VAL A 196 -15.92 5.67 31.61
N VAL A 197 -15.16 4.71 31.07
CA VAL A 197 -13.87 4.25 31.63
C VAL A 197 -12.70 4.46 30.66
N GLY A 198 -12.96 4.87 29.44
CA GLY A 198 -11.91 5.18 28.48
C GLY A 198 -12.42 5.88 27.22
N VAL A 199 -11.50 6.56 26.56
CA VAL A 199 -11.67 7.15 25.23
C VAL A 199 -10.67 6.51 24.29
N PHE A 200 -11.12 6.09 23.11
CA PHE A 200 -10.25 5.47 22.11
C PHE A 200 -10.19 6.29 20.82
N ARG A 201 -9.09 6.09 20.09
CA ARG A 201 -8.89 6.52 18.71
C ARG A 201 -8.31 5.38 17.89
N PHE A 202 -8.62 5.31 16.62
CA PHE A 202 -7.96 4.35 15.71
C PHE A 202 -6.53 4.80 15.38
N THR A 203 -5.62 3.84 15.22
CA THR A 203 -4.20 4.13 14.93
C THR A 203 -4.02 4.64 13.50
N HIS A 204 -4.71 4.02 12.55
CA HIS A 204 -4.68 4.37 11.12
C HIS A 204 -6.12 4.38 10.58
N PRO A 205 -6.91 5.41 10.91
CA PRO A 205 -8.30 5.43 10.50
C PRO A 205 -8.43 5.63 8.98
N ASN A 206 -9.33 4.85 8.37
CA ASN A 206 -9.85 5.16 7.05
C ASN A 206 -11.09 6.08 7.17
N GLU A 207 -11.68 6.47 6.06
CA GLU A 207 -12.85 7.36 6.06
C GLU A 207 -14.05 6.77 6.83
N GLN A 208 -14.26 5.46 6.75
CA GLN A 208 -15.34 4.78 7.48
C GLN A 208 -15.05 4.73 8.99
N ASP A 209 -13.79 4.45 9.38
CA ASP A 209 -13.37 4.49 10.78
C ASP A 209 -13.58 5.90 11.37
N GLU A 210 -13.25 6.95 10.60
CA GLU A 210 -13.42 8.34 11.03
C GLU A 210 -14.89 8.76 11.12
N LYS A 211 -15.73 8.43 10.14
CA LYS A 211 -17.11 8.92 10.06
C LYS A 211 -18.07 8.13 10.95
N GLU A 212 -17.93 6.82 11.01
CA GLU A 212 -18.90 5.95 11.68
C GLU A 212 -18.38 5.37 13.00
N ASP A 213 -17.21 4.71 12.95
CA ASP A 213 -16.72 3.94 14.08
C ASP A 213 -16.04 4.80 15.15
N ALA A 214 -15.52 5.98 14.80
CA ALA A 214 -15.02 6.94 15.77
C ALA A 214 -16.11 7.54 16.69
N GLN A 215 -17.39 7.41 16.30
CA GLN A 215 -18.55 7.76 17.12
C GLN A 215 -19.05 6.57 17.94
N ALA A 216 -18.48 5.39 17.80
CA ALA A 216 -18.99 4.18 18.43
C ALA A 216 -18.74 4.14 19.94
N ILE A 217 -19.57 3.37 20.63
CA ILE A 217 -19.45 3.06 22.06
C ILE A 217 -19.30 1.55 22.22
N PHE A 218 -18.27 1.15 22.97
CA PHE A 218 -18.00 -0.25 23.30
C PHE A 218 -18.42 -0.56 24.72
N LEU A 219 -19.30 -1.54 24.86
CA LEU A 219 -19.76 -2.12 26.14
C LEU A 219 -19.18 -3.53 26.29
N PRO A 220 -19.02 -4.06 27.50
CA PRO A 220 -18.81 -5.49 27.70
C PRO A 220 -19.93 -6.27 27.00
N LEU A 221 -19.62 -7.33 26.24
CA LEU A 221 -20.62 -8.10 25.48
C LEU A 221 -21.77 -8.58 26.39
N THR A 222 -21.44 -9.03 27.59
CA THR A 222 -22.44 -9.50 28.55
C THR A 222 -23.39 -8.39 29.05
N THR A 223 -22.87 -7.18 29.23
CA THR A 223 -23.64 -5.98 29.56
C THR A 223 -24.51 -5.54 28.38
N PHE A 224 -23.95 -5.52 27.16
CA PHE A 224 -24.69 -5.27 25.94
C PHE A 224 -25.88 -6.23 25.77
N GLN A 225 -25.64 -7.54 25.95
CA GLN A 225 -26.68 -8.55 25.85
C GLN A 225 -27.83 -8.30 26.84
N GLN A 226 -27.54 -7.84 28.07
CA GLN A 226 -28.54 -7.49 29.07
C GLN A 226 -29.32 -6.22 28.69
N ILE A 227 -28.62 -5.13 28.33
CA ILE A 227 -29.26 -3.85 28.00
C ILE A 227 -30.20 -3.99 26.81
N PHE A 228 -29.80 -4.78 25.81
CA PHE A 228 -30.57 -4.95 24.57
C PHE A 228 -31.42 -6.21 24.53
N ASN A 229 -31.53 -6.93 25.64
CA ASN A 229 -32.32 -8.15 25.77
C ASN A 229 -32.00 -9.20 24.67
N ARG A 230 -30.71 -9.42 24.41
CA ARG A 230 -30.22 -10.33 23.36
C ARG A 230 -29.94 -11.75 23.86
N GLY A 231 -30.23 -12.05 25.14
CA GLY A 231 -29.92 -13.35 25.74
C GLY A 231 -28.41 -13.65 25.67
N ASP A 232 -28.07 -14.82 25.14
CA ASP A 232 -26.67 -15.27 24.93
C ASP A 232 -26.20 -15.20 23.46
N VAL A 233 -26.93 -14.45 22.63
CA VAL A 233 -26.66 -14.33 21.20
C VAL A 233 -25.41 -13.49 20.96
N VAL A 234 -24.55 -14.02 20.10
CA VAL A 234 -23.38 -13.34 19.53
C VAL A 234 -23.68 -13.04 18.06
N GLY A 235 -23.51 -11.80 17.64
CA GLY A 235 -23.79 -11.37 16.25
C GLY A 235 -22.79 -11.93 15.26
N TYR A 236 -21.50 -11.80 15.58
CA TYR A 236 -20.40 -12.33 14.78
C TYR A 236 -19.13 -12.52 15.61
N PHE A 237 -18.20 -13.28 15.07
CA PHE A 237 -16.86 -13.44 15.60
C PHE A 237 -15.87 -12.62 14.79
N SER A 238 -15.08 -11.82 15.49
CA SER A 238 -13.85 -11.20 14.96
C SER A 238 -12.65 -11.95 15.53
N LEU A 239 -11.70 -12.31 14.71
CA LEU A 239 -10.53 -13.04 15.17
C LEU A 239 -9.27 -12.66 14.37
N THR A 240 -8.10 -12.89 14.96
CA THR A 240 -6.82 -12.92 14.26
C THR A 240 -6.17 -14.29 14.42
N ALA A 241 -5.43 -14.69 13.42
CA ALA A 241 -4.60 -15.89 13.46
C ALA A 241 -3.23 -15.58 14.09
N ARG A 242 -2.63 -16.56 14.76
CA ARG A 242 -1.25 -16.44 15.27
C ARG A 242 -0.25 -16.23 14.14
N PRO A 243 0.86 -15.53 14.37
CA PRO A 243 1.92 -15.38 13.39
C PRO A 243 2.35 -16.73 12.79
N GLY A 244 2.50 -16.77 11.47
CA GLY A 244 2.85 -18.00 10.74
C GLY A 244 1.68 -18.93 10.43
N THR A 245 0.45 -18.60 10.84
CA THR A 245 -0.77 -19.35 10.49
C THR A 245 -1.66 -18.51 9.59
N SER A 246 -2.20 -19.13 8.52
CA SER A 246 -3.16 -18.43 7.64
C SER A 246 -4.49 -18.20 8.35
N ALA A 247 -4.96 -16.96 8.32
CA ALA A 247 -6.27 -16.59 8.85
C ALA A 247 -7.41 -17.28 8.08
N THR A 248 -7.20 -17.55 6.79
CA THR A 248 -8.12 -18.35 5.96
C THR A 248 -8.27 -19.76 6.49
N ALA A 249 -7.16 -20.44 6.84
CA ALA A 249 -7.22 -21.78 7.41
C ALA A 249 -7.93 -21.82 8.77
N VAL A 250 -7.70 -20.79 9.59
CA VAL A 250 -8.40 -20.64 10.90
C VAL A 250 -9.90 -20.41 10.69
N LYS A 251 -10.28 -19.56 9.72
CA LYS A 251 -11.67 -19.34 9.32
C LYS A 251 -12.36 -20.65 8.92
N ASP A 252 -11.71 -21.44 8.07
CA ASP A 252 -12.30 -22.70 7.59
C ASP A 252 -12.51 -23.71 8.71
N LYS A 253 -11.57 -23.83 9.66
CA LYS A 253 -11.72 -24.62 10.88
C LYS A 253 -12.89 -24.12 11.74
N LEU A 254 -13.02 -22.79 11.91
CA LEU A 254 -14.11 -22.18 12.66
C LEU A 254 -15.45 -22.50 12.01
N VAL A 255 -15.59 -22.28 10.69
CA VAL A 255 -16.84 -22.53 9.96
C VAL A 255 -17.22 -24.01 10.03
N ALA A 256 -16.28 -24.94 9.81
CA ALA A 256 -16.54 -26.37 9.91
C ALA A 256 -16.98 -26.79 11.32
N MET A 257 -16.36 -26.23 12.36
CA MET A 257 -16.75 -26.48 13.75
C MET A 257 -18.14 -25.92 14.05
N MET A 258 -18.42 -24.69 13.64
CA MET A 258 -19.73 -24.06 13.88
C MET A 258 -20.84 -24.75 13.09
N ALA A 259 -20.58 -25.20 11.87
CA ALA A 259 -21.53 -25.99 11.08
C ALA A 259 -21.98 -27.27 11.83
N ARG A 260 -21.02 -28.00 12.41
CA ARG A 260 -21.32 -29.19 13.22
C ARG A 260 -22.14 -28.86 14.47
N ARG A 261 -21.74 -27.81 15.23
CA ARG A 261 -22.41 -27.42 16.48
C ARG A 261 -23.82 -26.92 16.26
N HIS A 262 -24.06 -26.19 15.21
CA HIS A 262 -25.35 -25.60 14.88
C HIS A 262 -26.19 -26.46 13.91
N ARG A 263 -25.75 -27.70 13.62
CA ARG A 263 -26.43 -28.62 12.69
C ARG A 263 -26.75 -27.95 11.35
N VAL A 264 -25.71 -27.38 10.74
CA VAL A 264 -25.73 -26.81 9.39
C VAL A 264 -25.04 -27.81 8.47
N ALA A 265 -25.51 -27.96 7.24
CA ALA A 265 -24.89 -28.85 6.26
C ALA A 265 -23.43 -28.41 6.00
N PRO A 266 -22.46 -29.34 6.04
CA PRO A 266 -21.04 -29.01 5.86
C PRO A 266 -20.71 -28.32 4.53
N ASP A 267 -21.53 -28.56 3.52
CA ASP A 267 -21.42 -28.00 2.17
C ASP A 267 -22.34 -26.79 1.94
N ASP A 268 -22.98 -26.26 2.98
CA ASP A 268 -23.76 -25.02 2.91
C ASP A 268 -22.90 -23.79 3.18
N HIS A 269 -22.04 -23.47 2.22
CA HIS A 269 -21.13 -22.31 2.31
C HIS A 269 -21.84 -20.96 2.43
N ARG A 270 -23.14 -20.89 2.09
CA ARG A 270 -23.95 -19.66 2.19
C ARG A 270 -24.49 -19.40 3.58
N ALA A 271 -24.52 -20.42 4.44
CA ALA A 271 -25.03 -20.30 5.81
C ALA A 271 -24.11 -19.44 6.72
N PHE A 272 -22.87 -19.24 6.31
CA PHE A 272 -21.90 -18.39 6.99
C PHE A 272 -21.44 -17.27 6.05
N GLY A 273 -21.63 -16.03 6.48
CA GLY A 273 -20.95 -14.89 5.86
C GLY A 273 -19.58 -14.72 6.47
N ASN A 274 -18.63 -14.25 5.70
CA ASN A 274 -17.31 -13.91 6.21
C ASN A 274 -16.72 -12.72 5.47
N TRP A 275 -15.82 -12.02 6.15
CA TRP A 275 -14.92 -11.04 5.56
C TRP A 275 -13.51 -11.36 6.03
N ASN A 276 -12.67 -11.73 5.09
CA ASN A 276 -11.31 -12.16 5.34
C ASN A 276 -10.32 -11.09 4.84
N MET A 277 -9.71 -10.39 5.79
CA MET A 277 -8.75 -9.35 5.49
C MET A 277 -7.47 -9.90 4.85
N GLU A 278 -7.02 -11.11 5.25
CA GLU A 278 -5.85 -11.76 4.65
C GLU A 278 -6.06 -11.98 3.15
N GLU A 279 -7.23 -12.54 2.75
CA GLU A 279 -7.55 -12.76 1.33
C GLU A 279 -7.65 -11.44 0.55
N ALA A 280 -8.29 -10.42 1.14
CA ALA A 280 -8.41 -9.11 0.52
C ALA A 280 -7.04 -8.45 0.34
N PHE A 281 -6.20 -8.50 1.37
CA PHE A 281 -4.85 -7.97 1.35
C PHE A 281 -3.96 -8.69 0.33
N GLN A 282 -4.01 -10.03 0.29
CA GLN A 282 -3.26 -10.83 -0.69
C GLN A 282 -3.69 -10.55 -2.13
N LYS A 283 -4.99 -10.40 -2.39
CA LYS A 283 -5.49 -10.02 -3.73
C LYS A 283 -4.92 -8.69 -4.19
N ILE A 284 -4.91 -7.69 -3.30
CA ILE A 284 -4.33 -6.38 -3.61
C ILE A 284 -2.81 -6.47 -3.78
N GLN A 285 -2.12 -7.21 -2.92
CA GLN A 285 -0.67 -7.43 -3.10
C GLN A 285 -0.35 -8.09 -4.45
N ASN A 286 -1.08 -9.12 -4.85
CA ASN A 286 -0.89 -9.81 -6.12
C ASN A 286 -1.15 -8.88 -7.31
N LEU A 287 -2.17 -8.00 -7.21
CA LEU A 287 -2.43 -6.97 -8.21
C LEU A 287 -1.20 -6.04 -8.36
N PHE A 288 -0.64 -5.55 -7.25
CA PHE A 288 0.53 -4.67 -7.29
C PHE A 288 1.82 -5.38 -7.72
N VAL A 289 1.95 -6.68 -7.47
CA VAL A 289 3.03 -7.50 -8.05
C VAL A 289 2.90 -7.51 -9.58
N GLY A 290 1.70 -7.70 -10.11
CA GLY A 290 1.42 -7.63 -11.55
C GLY A 290 1.72 -6.25 -12.14
N ILE A 291 1.25 -5.17 -11.51
CA ILE A 291 1.53 -3.79 -11.94
C ILE A 291 3.03 -3.51 -11.94
N ARG A 292 3.75 -3.91 -10.89
CA ARG A 292 5.22 -3.76 -10.84
C ARG A 292 5.89 -4.54 -11.96
N GLY A 293 5.45 -5.77 -12.23
CA GLY A 293 5.95 -6.57 -13.34
C GLY A 293 5.76 -5.86 -14.69
N LEU A 294 4.57 -5.29 -14.92
CA LEU A 294 4.28 -4.50 -16.12
C LEU A 294 5.17 -3.25 -16.22
N ASN A 295 5.33 -2.52 -15.11
CA ASN A 295 6.19 -1.33 -15.08
C ASN A 295 7.66 -1.68 -15.43
N TRP A 296 8.18 -2.79 -14.89
CA TRP A 296 9.50 -3.28 -15.23
C TRP A 296 9.62 -3.70 -16.70
N PHE A 297 8.59 -4.34 -17.23
CA PHE A 297 8.54 -4.72 -18.65
C PHE A 297 8.58 -3.48 -19.55
N VAL A 298 7.69 -2.52 -19.34
CA VAL A 298 7.65 -1.26 -20.10
C VAL A 298 8.98 -0.50 -19.94
N GLY A 299 9.49 -0.41 -18.71
CA GLY A 299 10.75 0.25 -18.41
C GLY A 299 11.95 -0.36 -19.14
N LEU A 300 12.05 -1.69 -19.18
CA LEU A 300 13.10 -2.40 -19.89
C LEU A 300 13.04 -2.12 -21.41
N PHE A 301 11.86 -2.20 -22.01
CA PHE A 301 11.72 -1.95 -23.44
C PHE A 301 12.00 -0.49 -23.84
N THR A 302 11.60 0.46 -23.01
CA THR A 302 11.94 1.88 -23.24
C THR A 302 13.45 2.15 -23.11
N LEU A 303 14.12 1.51 -22.15
CA LEU A 303 15.58 1.56 -22.04
C LEU A 303 16.27 0.95 -23.26
N VAL A 304 15.83 -0.22 -23.71
CA VAL A 304 16.38 -0.86 -24.92
C VAL A 304 16.20 0.02 -26.15
N ALA A 305 15.03 0.62 -26.32
CA ALA A 305 14.79 1.58 -27.40
C ALA A 305 15.74 2.79 -27.30
N GLY A 306 15.95 3.33 -26.10
CA GLY A 306 16.92 4.38 -25.82
C GLY A 306 18.36 3.99 -26.17
N VAL A 307 18.79 2.79 -25.76
CA VAL A 307 20.12 2.22 -26.10
C VAL A 307 20.33 2.13 -27.60
N ILE A 308 19.34 1.62 -28.33
CA ILE A 308 19.39 1.52 -29.80
C ILE A 308 19.48 2.92 -30.43
N GLY A 309 18.68 3.88 -29.93
CA GLY A 309 18.68 5.27 -30.41
C GLY A 309 20.05 5.94 -30.22
N VAL A 310 20.60 5.84 -28.99
CA VAL A 310 21.93 6.38 -28.68
C VAL A 310 23.01 5.69 -29.52
N SER A 311 22.98 4.36 -29.61
CA SER A 311 23.99 3.62 -30.41
C SER A 311 23.97 4.00 -31.89
N ASN A 312 22.77 4.14 -32.48
CA ASN A 312 22.67 4.57 -33.89
C ASN A 312 23.25 5.97 -34.13
N ILE A 313 23.00 6.90 -33.22
CA ILE A 313 23.51 8.26 -33.34
C ILE A 313 25.02 8.31 -33.12
N MET A 314 25.52 7.60 -32.14
CA MET A 314 26.97 7.49 -31.92
C MET A 314 27.68 6.83 -33.10
N LEU A 315 27.05 5.87 -33.80
CA LEU A 315 27.60 5.30 -35.04
C LEU A 315 27.74 6.34 -36.15
N ILE A 316 26.77 7.23 -36.28
CA ILE A 316 26.84 8.32 -37.26
C ILE A 316 27.90 9.32 -36.84
N THR A 317 27.99 9.71 -35.59
CA THR A 317 29.01 10.61 -35.03
C THR A 317 30.41 10.05 -35.25
N VAL A 318 30.64 8.75 -35.05
CA VAL A 318 31.93 8.09 -35.33
C VAL A 318 32.26 8.15 -36.83
N LYS A 319 31.26 8.01 -37.72
CA LYS A 319 31.47 8.16 -39.18
C LYS A 319 31.83 9.59 -39.56
N GLU A 320 31.15 10.59 -39.00
CA GLU A 320 31.44 12.01 -39.25
C GLU A 320 32.85 12.41 -38.77
N ARG A 321 33.35 11.77 -37.69
CA ARG A 321 34.69 11.98 -37.13
C ARG A 321 35.72 10.98 -37.67
N PHE A 322 35.46 10.34 -38.82
CA PHE A 322 36.30 9.30 -39.39
C PHE A 322 37.75 9.79 -39.61
N ALA A 323 37.96 10.98 -40.23
CA ALA A 323 39.26 11.58 -40.47
C ALA A 323 39.97 11.93 -39.15
N GLU A 324 39.29 12.52 -38.19
CA GLU A 324 39.84 12.88 -36.88
C GLU A 324 40.36 11.66 -36.11
N ILE A 325 39.55 10.59 -36.05
CA ILE A 325 39.92 9.32 -35.39
C ILE A 325 41.11 8.69 -36.13
N GLY A 326 41.13 8.75 -37.46
CA GLY A 326 42.23 8.27 -38.30
C GLY A 326 43.54 9.00 -38.02
N ILE A 327 43.51 10.32 -37.91
CA ILE A 327 44.69 11.16 -37.58
C ILE A 327 45.19 10.83 -36.17
N LYS A 328 44.29 10.77 -35.15
CA LYS A 328 44.67 10.40 -33.78
C LYS A 328 45.36 9.02 -33.73
N ARG A 329 44.90 8.06 -34.53
CA ARG A 329 45.52 6.74 -34.65
C ARG A 329 46.86 6.76 -35.40
N ALA A 330 46.99 7.58 -36.43
CA ALA A 330 48.25 7.74 -37.17
C ALA A 330 49.35 8.36 -36.30
N VAL A 331 48.98 9.26 -35.37
CA VAL A 331 49.90 9.90 -34.41
C VAL A 331 50.20 8.99 -33.19
N GLY A 332 49.59 7.78 -33.13
CA GLY A 332 49.93 6.76 -32.12
C GLY A 332 48.91 6.52 -31.02
N ALA A 333 47.68 7.00 -31.15
CA ALA A 333 46.61 6.69 -30.18
C ALA A 333 46.29 5.18 -30.16
N THR A 334 46.29 4.59 -28.98
CA THR A 334 45.99 3.16 -28.82
C THR A 334 44.50 2.89 -29.08
N PRO A 335 44.14 1.67 -29.57
CA PRO A 335 42.78 1.26 -29.73
C PRO A 335 41.94 1.45 -28.45
N ALA A 336 42.52 1.13 -27.28
CA ALA A 336 41.89 1.30 -25.98
C ALA A 336 41.56 2.77 -25.64
N ALA A 337 42.42 3.72 -26.07
CA ALA A 337 42.16 5.15 -25.87
C ALA A 337 40.94 5.63 -26.67
N ILE A 338 40.78 5.17 -27.92
CA ILE A 338 39.63 5.49 -28.77
C ILE A 338 38.34 4.85 -28.20
N ILE A 339 38.38 3.56 -27.78
CA ILE A 339 37.25 2.92 -27.12
C ILE A 339 36.83 3.71 -25.90
N ARG A 340 37.79 4.03 -25.02
CA ARG A 340 37.51 4.80 -23.79
C ARG A 340 36.85 6.13 -24.11
N GLN A 341 37.35 6.87 -25.08
CA GLN A 341 36.81 8.17 -25.50
C GLN A 341 35.33 8.03 -25.92
N VAL A 342 35.01 7.13 -26.85
CA VAL A 342 33.63 6.92 -27.33
C VAL A 342 32.72 6.42 -26.23
N MET A 343 33.20 5.52 -25.35
CA MET A 343 32.43 5.00 -24.22
C MET A 343 32.09 6.08 -23.20
N VAL A 344 33.08 6.90 -22.81
CA VAL A 344 32.87 8.02 -21.86
C VAL A 344 31.85 9.01 -22.43
N GLU A 345 32.01 9.38 -23.72
CA GLU A 345 31.09 10.28 -24.42
C GLU A 345 29.66 9.75 -24.39
N THR A 346 29.45 8.45 -24.69
CA THR A 346 28.14 7.81 -24.71
C THR A 346 27.53 7.74 -23.30
N VAL A 347 28.33 7.34 -22.30
CA VAL A 347 27.88 7.25 -20.90
C VAL A 347 27.51 8.63 -20.37
N LEU A 348 28.29 9.66 -20.63
CA LEU A 348 27.99 11.04 -20.22
C LEU A 348 26.70 11.57 -20.84
N LEU A 349 26.49 11.35 -22.14
CA LEU A 349 25.28 11.74 -22.85
C LEU A 349 24.05 11.04 -22.22
N THR A 350 24.15 9.73 -22.01
CA THR A 350 23.09 8.91 -21.45
C THR A 350 22.78 9.29 -19.99
N ALA A 351 23.82 9.50 -19.17
CA ALA A 351 23.68 9.89 -17.78
C ALA A 351 23.02 11.27 -17.62
N PHE A 352 23.47 12.26 -18.45
CA PHE A 352 22.88 13.59 -18.42
C PHE A 352 21.42 13.59 -18.86
N SER A 353 21.10 12.89 -19.97
CA SER A 353 19.75 12.76 -20.47
C SER A 353 18.83 12.04 -19.47
N GLY A 354 19.33 10.98 -18.88
CA GLY A 354 18.60 10.22 -17.88
C GLY A 354 18.40 11.01 -16.57
N TYR A 355 19.39 11.79 -16.15
CA TYR A 355 19.25 12.69 -15.00
C TYR A 355 18.12 13.71 -15.23
N LEU A 356 18.04 14.31 -16.42
CA LEU A 356 16.94 15.21 -16.77
C LEU A 356 15.59 14.50 -16.72
N GLY A 357 15.50 13.27 -17.21
CA GLY A 357 14.29 12.44 -17.13
C GLY A 357 13.88 12.14 -15.69
N LEU A 358 14.84 11.80 -14.83
CA LEU A 358 14.61 11.56 -13.41
C LEU A 358 14.07 12.82 -12.71
N VAL A 359 14.74 13.96 -12.91
CA VAL A 359 14.31 15.24 -12.31
C VAL A 359 12.91 15.62 -12.79
N ALA A 360 12.65 15.52 -14.10
CA ALA A 360 11.33 15.79 -14.67
C ALA A 360 10.25 14.86 -14.11
N GLY A 361 10.56 13.56 -13.95
CA GLY A 361 9.64 12.57 -13.39
C GLY A 361 9.32 12.86 -11.93
N VAL A 362 10.32 13.11 -11.10
CA VAL A 362 10.13 13.45 -9.68
C VAL A 362 9.35 14.76 -9.53
N PHE A 363 9.70 15.77 -10.32
CA PHE A 363 8.99 17.05 -10.33
C PHE A 363 7.51 16.89 -10.70
N THR A 364 7.21 16.04 -11.70
CA THR A 364 5.82 15.76 -12.12
C THR A 364 5.03 15.08 -10.99
N LEU A 365 5.62 14.11 -10.29
CA LEU A 365 4.99 13.45 -9.15
C LEU A 365 4.71 14.41 -8.01
N GLU A 366 5.66 15.30 -7.71
CA GLU A 366 5.49 16.32 -6.67
C GLU A 366 4.42 17.33 -7.05
N LEU A 367 4.38 17.75 -8.34
CA LEU A 367 3.33 18.63 -8.85
C LEU A 367 1.94 18.00 -8.71
N ILE A 368 1.80 16.70 -9.00
CA ILE A 368 0.55 15.95 -8.81
C ILE A 368 0.17 15.94 -7.32
N ASN A 369 1.14 15.67 -6.45
CA ASN A 369 0.90 15.63 -5.00
C ASN A 369 0.43 16.99 -4.47
N GLN A 370 1.10 18.08 -4.84
CA GLN A 370 0.72 19.43 -4.45
C GLN A 370 -0.64 19.85 -5.04
N ALA A 371 -0.90 19.50 -6.29
CA ALA A 371 -2.20 19.78 -6.92
C ALA A 371 -3.35 19.08 -6.17
N MET A 372 -3.18 17.83 -5.73
CA MET A 372 -4.18 17.14 -4.92
C MET A 372 -4.42 17.85 -3.58
N VAL A 373 -3.35 18.28 -2.91
CA VAL A 373 -3.47 18.99 -1.62
C VAL A 373 -4.19 20.33 -1.81
N VAL A 374 -3.80 21.13 -2.80
CA VAL A 374 -4.39 22.47 -3.05
C VAL A 374 -5.86 22.39 -3.49
N MET A 375 -6.19 21.39 -4.33
CA MET A 375 -7.57 21.19 -4.81
C MET A 375 -8.45 20.47 -3.78
N GLY A 376 -7.92 20.05 -2.64
CA GLY A 376 -8.67 19.31 -1.63
C GLY A 376 -9.17 17.95 -2.14
N ILE A 377 -8.52 17.39 -3.16
CA ILE A 377 -8.89 16.08 -3.72
C ILE A 377 -8.39 15.00 -2.78
N HIS A 378 -9.27 14.48 -1.96
CA HIS A 378 -9.00 13.33 -1.09
C HIS A 378 -9.29 12.04 -1.88
N ALA A 379 -8.35 11.66 -2.75
CA ALA A 379 -8.45 10.39 -3.45
C ALA A 379 -8.12 9.24 -2.46
N GLU A 380 -9.14 8.50 -2.03
CA GLU A 380 -8.98 7.41 -1.05
C GLU A 380 -7.95 6.36 -1.48
N MET A 381 -7.88 6.08 -2.77
CA MET A 381 -6.99 5.04 -3.34
C MET A 381 -5.68 5.58 -3.92
N PHE A 382 -5.36 6.87 -3.78
CA PHE A 382 -4.14 7.45 -4.34
C PHE A 382 -3.54 8.47 -3.37
N LYS A 383 -2.43 8.10 -2.73
CA LYS A 383 -1.82 8.93 -1.68
C LYS A 383 -0.30 9.00 -1.84
N ASN A 384 0.23 10.21 -1.71
CA ASN A 384 1.67 10.50 -1.69
C ASN A 384 2.44 9.76 -2.80
N PRO A 385 2.13 10.02 -4.10
CA PRO A 385 2.90 9.43 -5.19
C PRO A 385 4.36 9.88 -5.07
N GLY A 386 5.28 8.92 -5.12
CA GLY A 386 6.68 9.23 -4.95
C GLY A 386 7.57 8.04 -5.27
N VAL A 387 8.85 8.34 -5.45
CA VAL A 387 9.89 7.33 -5.73
C VAL A 387 10.84 7.26 -4.57
N ASP A 388 11.05 6.07 -4.05
CA ASP A 388 11.96 5.82 -2.95
C ASP A 388 13.42 5.90 -3.43
N LEU A 389 14.33 6.32 -2.54
CA LEU A 389 15.77 6.46 -2.84
C LEU A 389 16.41 5.20 -3.48
N PRO A 390 16.09 3.97 -3.05
CA PRO A 390 16.59 2.76 -3.70
C PRO A 390 16.20 2.65 -5.18
N VAL A 391 14.98 3.04 -5.54
CA VAL A 391 14.50 3.00 -6.94
C VAL A 391 15.24 4.06 -7.78
N ALA A 392 15.44 5.26 -7.24
CA ALA A 392 16.22 6.29 -7.90
C ALA A 392 17.67 5.83 -8.14
N ALA A 393 18.32 5.22 -7.14
CA ALA A 393 19.66 4.66 -7.26
C ALA A 393 19.74 3.53 -8.29
N MET A 394 18.78 2.60 -8.31
CA MET A 394 18.70 1.55 -9.33
C MET A 394 18.53 2.13 -10.74
N THR A 395 17.74 3.19 -10.89
CA THR A 395 17.54 3.87 -12.18
C THR A 395 18.85 4.48 -12.68
N VAL A 396 19.61 5.15 -11.81
CA VAL A 396 20.94 5.69 -12.15
C VAL A 396 21.90 4.56 -12.54
N GLY A 397 21.93 3.46 -11.79
CA GLY A 397 22.74 2.28 -12.14
C GLY A 397 22.37 1.70 -13.51
N ALA A 398 21.07 1.54 -13.79
CA ALA A 398 20.57 1.08 -15.08
C ALA A 398 20.97 2.01 -16.23
N LEU A 399 20.96 3.33 -16.00
CA LEU A 399 21.42 4.33 -16.99
C LEU A 399 22.89 4.18 -17.34
N ILE A 400 23.77 4.00 -16.35
CA ILE A 400 25.20 3.82 -16.56
C ILE A 400 25.44 2.54 -17.40
N VAL A 401 24.79 1.45 -17.03
CA VAL A 401 24.88 0.17 -17.76
C VAL A 401 24.35 0.33 -19.20
N SER A 402 23.21 0.99 -19.36
CA SER A 402 22.59 1.24 -20.68
C SER A 402 23.49 2.10 -21.57
N GLY A 403 24.10 3.16 -21.01
CA GLY A 403 25.04 4.01 -21.70
C GLY A 403 26.31 3.24 -22.15
N ALA A 404 26.84 2.38 -21.28
CA ALA A 404 27.94 1.51 -21.62
C ALA A 404 27.59 0.54 -22.76
N LEU A 405 26.42 -0.12 -22.69
CA LEU A 405 25.96 -1.00 -23.76
C LEU A 405 25.75 -0.26 -25.08
N ALA A 406 25.14 0.94 -25.03
CA ALA A 406 24.93 1.77 -26.23
C ALA A 406 26.24 2.18 -26.91
N GLY A 407 27.32 2.42 -26.14
CA GLY A 407 28.61 2.80 -26.63
C GLY A 407 29.47 1.67 -27.21
N LEU A 408 29.17 0.40 -26.89
CA LEU A 408 30.02 -0.73 -27.31
C LEU A 408 30.16 -0.87 -28.82
N LEU A 409 29.05 -0.86 -29.55
CA LEU A 409 29.04 -1.03 -30.99
C LEU A 409 29.71 0.14 -31.73
N PRO A 410 29.43 1.42 -31.42
CA PRO A 410 30.15 2.56 -31.97
C PRO A 410 31.66 2.53 -31.68
N ALA A 411 32.04 2.25 -30.43
CA ALA A 411 33.44 2.18 -30.03
C ALA A 411 34.19 1.08 -30.77
N TYR A 412 33.59 -0.08 -30.93
CA TYR A 412 34.19 -1.16 -31.71
C TYR A 412 34.38 -0.80 -33.19
N ARG A 413 33.44 -0.08 -33.80
CA ARG A 413 33.57 0.41 -35.19
C ARG A 413 34.60 1.48 -35.32
N ALA A 414 34.72 2.39 -34.34
CA ALA A 414 35.75 3.42 -34.34
C ALA A 414 37.19 2.85 -34.38
N VAL A 415 37.43 1.75 -33.69
CA VAL A 415 38.78 1.09 -33.71
C VAL A 415 39.09 0.39 -35.03
N ARG A 416 38.12 -0.02 -35.80
CA ARG A 416 38.32 -0.67 -37.10
C ARG A 416 38.68 0.29 -38.22
N ILE A 417 38.70 1.59 -37.98
CA ILE A 417 39.10 2.61 -38.94
C ILE A 417 40.60 2.46 -39.23
N ARG A 418 40.96 2.25 -40.49
CA ARG A 418 42.36 2.18 -40.96
C ARG A 418 42.89 3.58 -41.15
N PRO A 419 44.04 3.97 -40.54
CA PRO A 419 44.62 5.32 -40.68
C PRO A 419 44.85 5.74 -42.11
N VAL A 420 45.28 4.81 -42.96
CA VAL A 420 45.57 5.06 -44.40
C VAL A 420 44.29 5.43 -45.17
N GLU A 421 43.18 4.79 -44.88
CA GLU A 421 41.88 5.07 -45.53
C GLU A 421 41.31 6.41 -45.03
N ALA A 422 41.54 6.75 -43.75
CA ALA A 422 41.07 7.99 -43.15
C ALA A 422 41.79 9.23 -43.70
N LEU A 423 43.08 9.13 -43.98
CA LEU A 423 43.86 10.23 -44.57
C LEU A 423 43.60 10.44 -46.08
N ARG A 424 43.03 9.43 -46.77
CA ARG A 424 42.68 9.48 -48.20
C ARG A 424 41.22 9.92 -48.45
N TYR A 425 40.45 10.03 -47.38
CA TYR A 425 39.01 10.40 -47.45
C TYR A 425 38.93 11.94 -47.45
N GLU A 426 39.04 12.55 -48.65
CA GLU A 426 38.53 13.90 -48.92
C GLU A 426 37.03 13.77 -49.06
N GLY A 427 36.24 14.38 -48.10
CA GLY A 427 34.83 14.26 -47.91
C GLY A 427 33.96 14.72 -49.08
#